data_a4056a56d2e4dd910e8134b231ccf830
#
_entry.id   a4056a56d2e4dd910e8134b231ccf830
#
_cell.length_a   1.000
_cell.length_b   1.000
_cell.length_c   1.000
_cell.angle_alpha   90.00
_cell.angle_beta   90.00
_cell.angle_gamma   90.00
#
_symmetry.space_group_name_H-M   'P 1'
#
loop_
_entity.id
_entity.type
_entity.pdbx_description
1 polymer ?
#
loop_
_entity_poly.entity_id
_entity_poly.type
_entity_poly.pdbx_seq_one_letter_code
_entity_poly.pdbx_strand_id
1 'polypeptide(L)'
;MTIKYLKEHLLEFPEIILKKAIAIYVYGSVARNDSDNDSDCDLLVCVDDCSEAEFLLLKSSVSSWEKNFNCEFAFYRMSTLKEMQKKGSYFLWHIKQEGVLLYEQSSAFQELLFQLPSYTGTKSDFLEYSEILDDINKSVLQDNTTIEYDLSVLAVLARNICIGCCYLLGNMDFGRKSPVIKCINFWGAKFPFSLSEYEKLYDFRLAITRGKEINKDLVTEEYIACWLKKIHSTLSLALSLCEVI
;
A
#
# COMPACT_ATOMS: atom_id res chain seq x y z
N MET A 1 3.22 -12.59 13.39
CA MET A 1 2.94 -13.83 12.62
C MET A 1 4.14 -14.15 11.73
N THR A 2 4.41 -15.41 11.40
CA THR A 2 5.53 -15.80 10.53
C THR A 2 5.05 -16.57 9.31
N ILE A 3 5.80 -16.52 8.20
CA ILE A 3 5.48 -17.28 6.97
C ILE A 3 5.41 -18.79 7.26
N LYS A 4 6.29 -19.30 8.15
CA LYS A 4 6.29 -20.70 8.55
C LYS A 4 4.96 -21.06 9.22
N TYR A 5 4.49 -20.24 10.16
CA TYR A 5 3.21 -20.42 10.83
C TYR A 5 2.04 -20.44 9.85
N LEU A 6 2.00 -19.50 8.90
CA LEU A 6 0.97 -19.46 7.86
C LEU A 6 0.95 -20.73 7.00
N LYS A 7 2.13 -21.25 6.62
CA LYS A 7 2.25 -22.48 5.85
C LYS A 7 1.78 -23.72 6.64
N GLU A 8 2.08 -23.78 7.92
CA GLU A 8 1.64 -24.87 8.79
C GLU A 8 0.11 -24.90 8.97
N HIS A 9 -0.55 -23.73 8.95
CA HIS A 9 -2.00 -23.61 9.13
C HIS A 9 -2.77 -23.46 7.80
N LEU A 10 -2.09 -23.61 6.66
CA LEU A 10 -2.73 -23.47 5.35
C LEU A 10 -3.89 -24.46 5.14
N LEU A 11 -3.80 -25.65 5.70
CA LEU A 11 -4.86 -26.67 5.63
C LEU A 11 -6.13 -26.28 6.41
N GLU A 12 -6.05 -25.29 7.28
CA GLU A 12 -7.19 -24.73 8.02
C GLU A 12 -7.92 -23.66 7.22
N PHE A 13 -7.42 -23.27 6.02
CA PHE A 13 -8.13 -22.39 5.14
C PHE A 13 -9.49 -23.01 4.74
N PRO A 14 -10.53 -22.19 4.58
CA PRO A 14 -11.81 -22.70 4.11
C PRO A 14 -11.64 -23.50 2.82
N GLU A 15 -12.16 -24.72 2.79
CA GLU A 15 -12.01 -25.62 1.66
C GLU A 15 -12.47 -25.00 0.34
N ILE A 16 -13.50 -24.13 0.42
CA ILE A 16 -14.01 -23.39 -0.74
C ILE A 16 -12.93 -22.48 -1.35
N ILE A 17 -12.04 -21.89 -0.53
CA ILE A 17 -10.93 -21.06 -1.00
C ILE A 17 -9.91 -21.94 -1.71
N LEU A 18 -9.45 -23.03 -1.07
CA LEU A 18 -8.44 -23.92 -1.64
C LEU A 18 -8.90 -24.55 -2.97
N LYS A 19 -10.22 -24.79 -3.12
CA LYS A 19 -10.79 -25.32 -4.37
C LYS A 19 -10.85 -24.30 -5.50
N LYS A 20 -10.90 -23.01 -5.19
CA LYS A 20 -11.11 -21.94 -6.18
C LYS A 20 -9.89 -21.03 -6.38
N ALA A 21 -8.94 -21.06 -5.45
CA ALA A 21 -7.74 -20.24 -5.56
C ALA A 21 -6.77 -20.85 -6.58
N ILE A 22 -6.34 -20.01 -7.52
CA ILE A 22 -5.23 -20.30 -8.44
C ILE A 22 -3.92 -20.21 -7.65
N ALA A 23 -3.78 -19.15 -6.84
CA ALA A 23 -2.63 -18.93 -5.99
C ALA A 23 -3.00 -18.09 -4.75
N ILE A 24 -2.26 -18.28 -3.64
CA ILE A 24 -2.33 -17.46 -2.44
C ILE A 24 -0.92 -16.99 -2.11
N TYR A 25 -0.76 -15.68 -1.93
CA TYR A 25 0.49 -15.04 -1.56
C TYR A 25 0.33 -14.28 -0.24
N VAL A 26 1.34 -14.34 0.61
CA VAL A 26 1.52 -13.33 1.66
C VAL A 26 2.42 -12.23 1.12
N TYR A 27 2.08 -10.98 1.41
CA TYR A 27 2.88 -9.82 1.01
C TYR A 27 2.96 -8.79 2.15
N GLY A 28 3.52 -7.63 1.90
CA GLY A 28 3.63 -6.59 2.93
C GLY A 28 4.64 -6.91 4.03
N SER A 29 4.39 -6.42 5.24
CA SER A 29 5.36 -6.45 6.34
C SER A 29 5.73 -7.85 6.81
N VAL A 30 4.78 -8.79 6.80
CA VAL A 30 5.04 -10.19 7.16
C VAL A 30 5.96 -10.87 6.15
N ALA A 31 5.74 -10.61 4.86
CA ALA A 31 6.57 -11.15 3.80
C ALA A 31 8.00 -10.61 3.84
N ARG A 32 8.17 -9.31 4.14
CA ARG A 32 9.47 -8.65 4.30
C ARG A 32 10.17 -8.98 5.63
N ASN A 33 9.47 -9.61 6.59
CA ASN A 33 9.95 -9.85 7.95
C ASN A 33 10.29 -8.55 8.72
N ASP A 34 9.53 -7.47 8.45
CA ASP A 34 9.63 -6.17 9.13
C ASP A 34 8.32 -5.77 9.85
N SER A 35 7.46 -6.76 10.14
CA SER A 35 6.21 -6.60 10.87
C SER A 35 6.45 -6.19 12.32
N ASP A 36 5.66 -5.25 12.80
CA ASP A 36 5.58 -4.80 14.19
C ASP A 36 4.25 -5.25 14.86
N ASN A 37 4.02 -4.82 16.10
CA ASN A 37 2.80 -5.17 16.85
C ASN A 37 1.53 -4.60 16.21
N ASP A 38 1.66 -3.55 15.40
CA ASP A 38 0.56 -2.90 14.69
C ASP A 38 0.38 -3.46 13.27
N SER A 39 1.14 -4.48 12.87
CA SER A 39 1.09 -5.05 11.53
C SER A 39 0.05 -6.15 11.44
N ASP A 40 -0.77 -6.08 10.40
CA ASP A 40 -1.61 -7.14 9.89
C ASP A 40 -0.82 -8.07 8.95
N CYS A 41 -1.44 -9.19 8.61
CA CYS A 41 -0.93 -10.12 7.63
C CYS A 41 -1.70 -9.95 6.33
N ASP A 42 -1.06 -9.36 5.32
CA ASP A 42 -1.67 -9.13 4.02
C ASP A 42 -1.61 -10.41 3.16
N LEU A 43 -2.78 -10.90 2.73
CA LEU A 43 -2.92 -12.09 1.90
C LEU A 43 -3.60 -11.75 0.57
N LEU A 44 -2.93 -12.05 -0.54
CA LEU A 44 -3.54 -12.03 -1.87
C LEU A 44 -4.10 -13.41 -2.19
N VAL A 45 -5.38 -13.47 -2.55
CA VAL A 45 -6.04 -14.67 -3.09
C VAL A 45 -6.41 -14.40 -4.54
N CYS A 46 -5.69 -15.04 -5.46
CA CYS A 46 -6.00 -15.04 -6.87
C CYS A 46 -7.00 -16.18 -7.15
N VAL A 47 -8.14 -15.86 -7.73
CA VAL A 47 -9.16 -16.86 -8.08
C VAL A 47 -9.45 -16.83 -9.59
N ASP A 48 -9.96 -17.93 -10.11
CA ASP A 48 -10.47 -18.00 -11.47
C ASP A 48 -11.69 -17.07 -11.64
N ASP A 49 -12.00 -16.72 -12.86
CA ASP A 49 -13.17 -15.90 -13.16
C ASP A 49 -14.43 -16.65 -12.75
N CYS A 50 -15.25 -16.03 -11.94
CA CYS A 50 -16.46 -16.58 -11.37
C CYS A 50 -17.55 -15.52 -11.30
N SER A 51 -18.80 -15.95 -11.05
CA SER A 51 -19.93 -15.04 -10.86
C SER A 51 -19.72 -14.12 -9.66
N GLU A 52 -20.43 -12.98 -9.62
CA GLU A 52 -20.37 -12.06 -8.48
C GLU A 52 -20.81 -12.72 -7.18
N ALA A 53 -21.86 -13.54 -7.23
CA ALA A 53 -22.35 -14.27 -6.06
C ALA A 53 -21.29 -15.24 -5.50
N GLU A 54 -20.61 -16.00 -6.33
CA GLU A 54 -19.50 -16.87 -5.91
C GLU A 54 -18.33 -16.05 -5.32
N PHE A 55 -17.98 -14.93 -5.97
CA PHE A 55 -16.89 -14.08 -5.49
C PHE A 55 -17.18 -13.47 -4.10
N LEU A 56 -18.41 -13.03 -3.86
CA LEU A 56 -18.85 -12.55 -2.54
C LEU A 56 -18.85 -13.68 -1.51
N LEU A 57 -19.25 -14.89 -1.89
CA LEU A 57 -19.20 -16.06 -1.01
C LEU A 57 -17.76 -16.38 -0.59
N LEU A 58 -16.80 -16.33 -1.52
CA LEU A 58 -15.38 -16.53 -1.23
C LEU A 58 -14.89 -15.48 -0.21
N LYS A 59 -15.17 -14.20 -0.44
CA LYS A 59 -14.80 -13.12 0.48
C LYS A 59 -15.39 -13.32 1.88
N SER A 60 -16.67 -13.70 1.98
CA SER A 60 -17.31 -13.90 3.28
C SER A 60 -16.79 -15.12 4.04
N SER A 61 -16.26 -16.13 3.32
CA SER A 61 -15.78 -17.37 3.94
C SER A 61 -14.50 -17.22 4.78
N VAL A 62 -13.75 -16.12 4.61
CA VAL A 62 -12.50 -15.87 5.37
C VAL A 62 -12.67 -15.03 6.63
N SER A 63 -13.89 -14.56 6.95
CA SER A 63 -14.13 -13.63 8.06
C SER A 63 -13.68 -14.16 9.43
N SER A 64 -13.72 -15.47 9.65
CA SER A 64 -13.17 -16.09 10.87
C SER A 64 -11.65 -16.07 10.90
N TRP A 65 -11.01 -16.26 9.75
CA TRP A 65 -9.56 -16.18 9.59
C TRP A 65 -9.03 -14.77 9.81
N GLU A 66 -9.69 -13.75 9.23
CA GLU A 66 -9.34 -12.35 9.43
C GLU A 66 -9.28 -12.00 10.91
N LYS A 67 -10.29 -12.43 11.67
CA LYS A 67 -10.36 -12.18 13.12
C LYS A 67 -9.33 -12.97 13.93
N ASN A 68 -9.17 -14.25 13.63
CA ASN A 68 -8.34 -15.15 14.44
C ASN A 68 -6.85 -14.94 14.21
N PHE A 69 -6.47 -14.55 13.00
CA PHE A 69 -5.06 -14.44 12.58
C PHE A 69 -4.62 -13.01 12.28
N ASN A 70 -5.46 -12.01 12.51
CA ASN A 70 -5.21 -10.61 12.15
C ASN A 70 -4.70 -10.49 10.71
N CYS A 71 -5.44 -11.12 9.79
CA CYS A 71 -5.14 -11.11 8.36
C CYS A 71 -6.10 -10.21 7.60
N GLU A 72 -5.60 -9.58 6.55
CA GLU A 72 -6.40 -8.87 5.55
C GLU A 72 -6.31 -9.60 4.22
N PHE A 73 -7.46 -9.89 3.60
CA PHE A 73 -7.54 -10.65 2.36
C PHE A 73 -7.90 -9.77 1.17
N ALA A 74 -6.98 -9.66 0.23
CA ALA A 74 -7.21 -9.04 -1.07
C ALA A 74 -7.59 -10.12 -2.11
N PHE A 75 -8.88 -10.20 -2.47
CA PHE A 75 -9.35 -11.14 -3.49
C PHE A 75 -9.36 -10.49 -4.87
N TYR A 76 -8.76 -11.16 -5.84
CA TYR A 76 -8.78 -10.73 -7.24
C TYR A 76 -9.12 -11.89 -8.17
N ARG A 77 -10.01 -11.62 -9.15
CA ARG A 77 -10.21 -12.52 -10.29
C ARG A 77 -9.02 -12.44 -11.23
N MET A 78 -8.72 -13.53 -11.91
CA MET A 78 -7.62 -13.58 -12.87
C MET A 78 -7.79 -12.53 -13.98
N SER A 79 -8.99 -12.29 -14.46
CA SER A 79 -9.28 -11.24 -15.45
C SER A 79 -8.87 -9.85 -14.94
N THR A 80 -9.19 -9.51 -13.68
CA THR A 80 -8.79 -8.24 -13.06
C THR A 80 -7.27 -8.14 -12.99
N LEU A 81 -6.59 -9.20 -12.56
CA LEU A 81 -5.11 -9.22 -12.46
C LEU A 81 -4.46 -9.08 -13.85
N LYS A 82 -5.05 -9.64 -14.90
CA LYS A 82 -4.59 -9.45 -16.29
C LYS A 82 -4.74 -7.99 -16.75
N GLU A 83 -5.83 -7.30 -16.38
CA GLU A 83 -5.97 -5.88 -16.69
C GLU A 83 -4.95 -5.01 -15.92
N MET A 84 -4.69 -5.35 -14.66
CA MET A 84 -3.64 -4.72 -13.86
C MET A 84 -2.25 -4.97 -14.44
N GLN A 85 -1.99 -6.18 -14.95
CA GLN A 85 -0.75 -6.56 -15.63
C GLN A 85 -0.50 -5.68 -16.86
N LYS A 86 -1.50 -5.49 -17.72
CA LYS A 86 -1.35 -4.65 -18.93
C LYS A 86 -0.85 -3.24 -18.62
N LYS A 87 -1.23 -2.71 -17.45
CA LYS A 87 -0.81 -1.39 -16.97
C LYS A 87 0.51 -1.41 -16.19
N GLY A 88 1.08 -2.58 -15.93
CA GLY A 88 2.29 -2.70 -15.10
C GLY A 88 2.07 -2.32 -13.63
N SER A 89 0.86 -2.51 -13.09
CA SER A 89 0.42 -2.02 -11.78
C SER A 89 1.46 -2.15 -10.67
N TYR A 90 1.64 -1.11 -9.85
CA TYR A 90 2.49 -1.13 -8.65
C TYR A 90 2.12 -2.23 -7.67
N PHE A 91 0.82 -2.56 -7.54
CA PHE A 91 0.38 -3.67 -6.71
C PHE A 91 0.97 -5.01 -7.18
N LEU A 92 0.96 -5.27 -8.48
CA LEU A 92 1.55 -6.50 -9.03
C LEU A 92 3.08 -6.49 -8.91
N TRP A 93 3.73 -5.35 -9.05
CA TRP A 93 5.15 -5.20 -8.77
C TRP A 93 5.47 -5.47 -7.31
N HIS A 94 4.62 -5.02 -6.38
CA HIS A 94 4.74 -5.32 -4.95
C HIS A 94 4.70 -6.84 -4.70
N ILE A 95 3.71 -7.54 -5.27
CA ILE A 95 3.61 -9.00 -5.16
C ILE A 95 4.82 -9.69 -5.82
N LYS A 96 5.23 -9.25 -7.02
CA LYS A 96 6.38 -9.84 -7.74
C LYS A 96 7.68 -9.72 -6.95
N GLN A 97 7.90 -8.61 -6.25
CA GLN A 97 9.15 -8.31 -5.55
C GLN A 97 9.21 -8.89 -4.15
N GLU A 98 8.12 -8.84 -3.40
CA GLU A 98 8.08 -9.13 -1.97
C GLU A 98 7.16 -10.30 -1.62
N GLY A 99 6.26 -10.66 -2.53
CA GLY A 99 5.27 -11.71 -2.27
C GLY A 99 5.89 -13.08 -2.08
N VAL A 100 5.44 -13.78 -1.05
CA VAL A 100 5.83 -15.17 -0.77
C VAL A 100 4.66 -16.09 -1.04
N LEU A 101 4.86 -17.04 -1.94
CA LEU A 101 3.86 -18.03 -2.31
C LEU A 101 3.55 -18.95 -1.12
N LEU A 102 2.26 -19.03 -0.75
CA LEU A 102 1.75 -19.95 0.25
C LEU A 102 1.10 -21.18 -0.38
N TYR A 103 0.29 -20.98 -1.42
CA TYR A 103 -0.48 -22.00 -2.11
C TYR A 103 -0.53 -21.73 -3.60
N GLU A 104 -0.47 -22.77 -4.41
CA GLU A 104 -0.61 -22.69 -5.86
C GLU A 104 -1.32 -23.95 -6.40
N GLN A 105 -2.32 -23.72 -7.21
CA GLN A 105 -3.00 -24.75 -7.97
C GLN A 105 -2.52 -24.80 -9.43
N SER A 106 -2.12 -23.64 -9.98
CA SER A 106 -1.53 -23.54 -11.32
C SER A 106 -0.56 -22.37 -11.41
N SER A 107 0.45 -22.46 -12.30
CA SER A 107 1.47 -21.42 -12.55
C SER A 107 0.93 -20.15 -13.22
N ALA A 108 -0.35 -20.09 -13.55
CA ALA A 108 -0.93 -19.00 -14.34
C ALA A 108 -0.67 -17.59 -13.73
N PHE A 109 -0.71 -17.46 -12.41
CA PHE A 109 -0.43 -16.19 -11.77
C PHE A 109 1.07 -15.88 -11.71
N GLN A 110 1.93 -16.88 -11.52
CA GLN A 110 3.39 -16.68 -11.61
C GLN A 110 3.80 -16.25 -13.02
N GLU A 111 3.23 -16.85 -14.06
CA GLU A 111 3.47 -16.48 -15.46
C GLU A 111 3.03 -15.03 -15.73
N LEU A 112 1.88 -14.62 -15.17
CA LEU A 112 1.40 -13.25 -15.24
C LEU A 112 2.42 -12.28 -14.60
N LEU A 113 2.92 -12.58 -13.40
CA LEU A 113 3.92 -11.76 -12.73
C LEU A 113 5.25 -11.73 -13.48
N PHE A 114 5.65 -12.84 -14.11
CA PHE A 114 6.88 -12.88 -14.92
C PHE A 114 6.79 -11.92 -16.12
N GLN A 115 5.64 -11.85 -16.78
CA GLN A 115 5.39 -11.01 -17.96
C GLN A 115 4.97 -9.57 -17.61
N LEU A 116 5.08 -9.15 -16.34
CA LEU A 116 4.65 -7.82 -15.90
C LEU A 116 5.52 -6.74 -16.56
N PRO A 117 4.94 -5.82 -17.36
CA PRO A 117 5.65 -4.73 -17.98
C PRO A 117 6.01 -3.65 -16.96
N SER A 118 6.92 -2.75 -17.32
CA SER A 118 7.20 -1.55 -16.53
C SER A 118 5.94 -0.70 -16.36
N TYR A 119 5.80 -0.09 -15.20
CA TYR A 119 4.72 0.86 -14.92
C TYR A 119 5.04 2.21 -15.57
N THR A 120 4.10 2.72 -16.33
CA THR A 120 4.29 4.01 -17.06
C THR A 120 3.45 5.16 -16.49
N GLY A 121 2.61 4.89 -15.47
CA GLY A 121 1.67 5.84 -14.89
C GLY A 121 2.24 6.73 -13.79
N THR A 122 3.51 6.61 -13.40
CA THR A 122 4.08 7.31 -12.23
C THR A 122 3.86 8.83 -12.27
N LYS A 123 4.08 9.45 -13.45
CA LYS A 123 3.85 10.90 -13.61
C LYS A 123 2.37 11.26 -13.47
N SER A 124 1.47 10.43 -14.01
CA SER A 124 0.01 10.61 -13.87
C SER A 124 -0.42 10.52 -12.41
N ASP A 125 0.10 9.52 -11.68
CA ASP A 125 -0.19 9.37 -10.24
C ASP A 125 0.25 10.62 -9.45
N PHE A 126 1.44 11.17 -9.76
CA PHE A 126 1.90 12.39 -9.10
C PHE A 126 1.00 13.61 -9.40
N LEU A 127 0.45 13.71 -10.60
CA LEU A 127 -0.51 14.76 -10.94
C LEU A 127 -1.85 14.56 -10.19
N GLU A 128 -2.34 13.32 -10.10
CA GLU A 128 -3.54 13.00 -9.29
C GLU A 128 -3.31 13.32 -7.81
N TYR A 129 -2.11 13.06 -7.27
CA TYR A 129 -1.77 13.44 -5.89
C TYR A 129 -1.77 14.97 -5.69
N SER A 130 -1.41 15.75 -6.71
CA SER A 130 -1.54 17.21 -6.67
C SER A 130 -2.99 17.66 -6.52
N GLU A 131 -3.90 17.02 -7.27
CA GLU A 131 -5.35 17.31 -7.16
C GLU A 131 -5.90 16.98 -5.78
N ILE A 132 -5.49 15.84 -5.20
CA ILE A 132 -5.88 15.45 -3.83
C ILE A 132 -5.36 16.48 -2.80
N LEU A 133 -4.13 16.98 -2.95
CA LEU A 133 -3.60 18.03 -2.07
C LEU A 133 -4.40 19.32 -2.14
N ASP A 134 -4.81 19.73 -3.34
CA ASP A 134 -5.66 20.90 -3.54
C ASP A 134 -7.04 20.73 -2.90
N ASP A 135 -7.60 19.53 -2.97
CA ASP A 135 -8.90 19.23 -2.35
C ASP A 135 -8.81 19.20 -0.82
N ILE A 136 -7.73 18.64 -0.24
CA ILE A 136 -7.47 18.72 1.20
C ILE A 136 -7.34 20.18 1.63
N ASN A 137 -6.58 20.99 0.89
CA ASN A 137 -6.43 22.42 1.21
C ASN A 137 -7.76 23.17 1.21
N LYS A 138 -8.65 22.88 0.25
CA LYS A 138 -10.02 23.44 0.23
C LYS A 138 -10.86 22.94 1.40
N SER A 139 -10.78 21.64 1.73
CA SER A 139 -11.51 21.03 2.84
C SER A 139 -11.18 21.72 4.17
N VAL A 140 -9.91 21.87 4.48
CA VAL A 140 -9.42 22.53 5.71
C VAL A 140 -9.88 23.98 5.82
N LEU A 141 -9.98 24.70 4.70
CA LEU A 141 -10.48 26.07 4.69
C LEU A 141 -11.99 26.18 4.94
N GLN A 142 -12.75 25.11 4.69
CA GLN A 142 -14.20 25.09 4.85
C GLN A 142 -14.63 24.50 6.20
N ASP A 143 -13.95 23.45 6.65
CA ASP A 143 -14.30 22.70 7.86
C ASP A 143 -13.05 22.05 8.47
N ASN A 144 -12.69 22.48 9.68
CA ASN A 144 -11.53 21.96 10.39
C ASN A 144 -11.79 20.63 11.12
N THR A 145 -13.01 20.08 11.07
CA THR A 145 -13.35 18.79 11.72
C THR A 145 -12.72 17.60 11.02
N THR A 146 -12.26 17.75 9.77
CA THR A 146 -11.64 16.69 8.97
C THR A 146 -10.12 16.59 9.11
N ILE A 147 -9.46 17.52 9.84
CA ILE A 147 -8.00 17.63 9.92
C ILE A 147 -7.32 16.30 10.27
N GLU A 148 -7.86 15.55 11.24
CA GLU A 148 -7.28 14.26 11.64
C GLU A 148 -7.29 13.25 10.47
N TYR A 149 -8.39 13.17 9.74
CA TYR A 149 -8.51 12.31 8.57
C TYR A 149 -7.61 12.79 7.44
N ASP A 150 -7.57 14.08 7.17
CA ASP A 150 -6.74 14.68 6.12
C ASP A 150 -5.24 14.46 6.39
N LEU A 151 -4.79 14.57 7.64
CA LEU A 151 -3.42 14.19 8.04
C LEU A 151 -3.13 12.71 7.77
N SER A 152 -4.11 11.83 7.98
CA SER A 152 -4.00 10.41 7.61
C SER A 152 -3.82 10.22 6.10
N VAL A 153 -4.55 10.97 5.29
CA VAL A 153 -4.40 10.94 3.81
C VAL A 153 -3.03 11.47 3.40
N LEU A 154 -2.57 12.58 3.99
CA LEU A 154 -1.25 13.15 3.72
C LEU A 154 -0.11 12.17 4.04
N ALA A 155 -0.26 11.35 5.08
CA ALA A 155 0.71 10.29 5.40
C ALA A 155 0.81 9.24 4.28
N VAL A 156 -0.32 8.85 3.71
CA VAL A 156 -0.38 7.90 2.58
C VAL A 156 0.23 8.53 1.33
N LEU A 157 -0.10 9.79 1.03
CA LEU A 157 0.45 10.50 -0.13
C LEU A 157 1.98 10.64 -0.03
N ALA A 158 2.50 11.04 1.13
CA ALA A 158 3.94 11.13 1.38
C ALA A 158 4.65 9.80 1.06
N ARG A 159 4.10 8.68 1.55
CA ARG A 159 4.63 7.34 1.27
C ARG A 159 4.55 7.00 -0.22
N ASN A 160 3.40 7.19 -0.84
CA ASN A 160 3.18 6.79 -2.23
C ASN A 160 4.03 7.60 -3.21
N ILE A 161 4.24 8.90 -2.97
CA ILE A 161 5.18 9.72 -3.72
C ILE A 161 6.59 9.12 -3.62
N CYS A 162 7.04 8.75 -2.41
CA CYS A 162 8.35 8.15 -2.20
C CYS A 162 8.47 6.77 -2.88
N ILE A 163 7.41 5.93 -2.89
CA ILE A 163 7.38 4.68 -3.65
C ILE A 163 7.59 4.94 -5.15
N GLY A 164 6.85 5.90 -5.71
CA GLY A 164 6.99 6.30 -7.11
C GLY A 164 8.40 6.80 -7.45
N CYS A 165 9.00 7.59 -6.56
CA CYS A 165 10.40 8.04 -6.72
C CYS A 165 11.38 6.86 -6.67
N CYS A 166 11.21 5.92 -5.73
CA CYS A 166 12.02 4.72 -5.66
C CYS A 166 11.90 3.87 -6.93
N TYR A 167 10.70 3.78 -7.50
CA TYR A 167 10.49 3.11 -8.78
C TYR A 167 11.26 3.77 -9.92
N LEU A 168 11.14 5.09 -10.09
CA LEU A 168 11.86 5.85 -11.12
C LEU A 168 13.38 5.70 -10.98
N LEU A 169 13.90 5.67 -9.76
CA LEU A 169 15.32 5.49 -9.46
C LEU A 169 15.81 4.03 -9.62
N GLY A 170 14.95 3.10 -10.07
CA GLY A 170 15.29 1.68 -10.22
C GLY A 170 15.52 0.94 -8.89
N ASN A 171 15.11 1.52 -7.77
CA ASN A 171 15.29 0.98 -6.43
C ASN A 171 13.92 0.81 -5.71
N MET A 172 13.04 0.06 -6.35
CA MET A 172 11.67 -0.17 -5.93
C MET A 172 11.58 -0.62 -4.46
N ASP A 173 10.62 -0.07 -3.73
CA ASP A 173 10.43 -0.35 -2.31
C ASP A 173 8.98 -0.02 -1.90
N PHE A 174 8.31 -0.97 -1.25
CA PHE A 174 6.91 -0.84 -0.82
C PHE A 174 6.75 -0.81 0.71
N GLY A 175 7.85 -0.67 1.44
CA GLY A 175 7.83 -0.56 2.90
C GLY A 175 7.07 0.65 3.43
N ARG A 176 6.80 0.65 4.74
CA ARG A 176 6.15 1.77 5.41
C ARG A 176 7.06 2.98 5.51
N LYS A 177 8.33 2.77 5.86
CA LYS A 177 9.33 3.82 6.14
C LYS A 177 10.46 3.85 5.13
N SER A 178 10.84 2.70 4.60
CA SER A 178 12.04 2.55 3.76
C SER A 178 12.00 3.39 2.47
N PRO A 179 10.88 3.58 1.74
CA PRO A 179 10.84 4.50 0.61
C PRO A 179 11.16 5.94 1.02
N VAL A 180 10.65 6.39 2.18
CA VAL A 180 10.90 7.73 2.72
C VAL A 180 12.38 7.90 3.06
N ILE A 181 12.98 6.91 3.72
CA ILE A 181 14.42 6.90 4.06
C ILE A 181 15.26 6.99 2.78
N LYS A 182 14.91 6.24 1.73
CA LYS A 182 15.61 6.28 0.44
C LYS A 182 15.52 7.67 -0.19
N CYS A 183 14.36 8.30 -0.18
CA CYS A 183 14.15 9.65 -0.69
C CYS A 183 14.94 10.69 0.13
N ILE A 184 14.93 10.62 1.47
CA ILE A 184 15.76 11.48 2.33
C ILE A 184 17.24 11.34 1.97
N ASN A 185 17.74 10.12 1.81
CA ASN A 185 19.15 9.88 1.46
C ASN A 185 19.50 10.39 0.06
N PHE A 186 18.56 10.28 -0.91
CA PHE A 186 18.81 10.73 -2.28
C PHE A 186 18.85 12.26 -2.40
N TRP A 187 17.90 12.98 -1.77
CA TRP A 187 17.83 14.44 -1.87
C TRP A 187 18.57 15.18 -0.76
N GLY A 188 18.91 14.49 0.35
CA GLY A 188 19.60 15.10 1.48
C GLY A 188 18.85 16.29 2.03
N ALA A 189 19.54 17.42 2.21
CA ALA A 189 18.96 18.65 2.76
C ALA A 189 17.84 19.29 1.91
N LYS A 190 17.65 18.86 0.67
CA LYS A 190 16.53 19.33 -0.18
C LYS A 190 15.23 18.62 0.11
N PHE A 191 15.26 17.46 0.80
CA PHE A 191 14.04 16.75 1.15
C PHE A 191 13.30 17.47 2.28
N PRO A 192 11.98 17.73 2.16
CA PRO A 192 11.29 18.73 2.99
C PRO A 192 10.95 18.28 4.41
N PHE A 193 11.20 17.02 4.77
CA PHE A 193 10.93 16.52 6.12
C PHE A 193 11.88 15.39 6.51
N SER A 194 12.05 15.21 7.82
CA SER A 194 12.82 14.13 8.41
C SER A 194 11.98 12.86 8.58
N LEU A 195 12.64 11.71 8.79
CA LEU A 195 11.96 10.45 9.12
C LEU A 195 11.10 10.59 10.39
N SER A 196 11.61 11.24 11.43
CA SER A 196 10.87 11.43 12.69
C SER A 196 9.59 12.26 12.51
N GLU A 197 9.60 13.26 11.62
CA GLU A 197 8.38 14.02 11.30
C GLU A 197 7.38 13.15 10.54
N TYR A 198 7.85 12.36 9.56
CA TYR A 198 7.00 11.43 8.83
C TYR A 198 6.37 10.38 9.75
N GLU A 199 7.12 9.82 10.70
CA GLU A 199 6.58 8.85 11.67
C GLU A 199 5.42 9.44 12.49
N LYS A 200 5.54 10.70 12.95
CA LYS A 200 4.46 11.41 13.65
C LYS A 200 3.24 11.65 12.75
N LEU A 201 3.45 11.96 11.47
CA LEU A 201 2.36 12.07 10.51
C LEU A 201 1.70 10.71 10.28
N TYR A 202 2.50 9.64 10.18
CA TYR A 202 1.97 8.30 9.93
C TYR A 202 1.17 7.75 11.11
N ASP A 203 1.39 8.25 12.31
CA ASP A 203 0.57 7.91 13.50
C ASP A 203 -0.90 8.28 13.29
N PHE A 204 -1.23 9.34 12.55
CA PHE A 204 -2.61 9.66 12.15
C PHE A 204 -3.22 8.56 11.26
N ARG A 205 -2.43 7.98 10.35
CA ARG A 205 -2.89 6.84 9.55
C ARG A 205 -3.21 5.64 10.44
N LEU A 206 -2.35 5.33 11.39
CA LEU A 206 -2.57 4.23 12.35
C LEU A 206 -3.76 4.50 13.27
N ALA A 207 -4.01 5.73 13.66
CA ALA A 207 -5.20 6.10 14.42
C ALA A 207 -6.49 5.77 13.68
N ILE A 208 -6.59 6.21 12.44
CA ILE A 208 -7.79 5.99 11.62
C ILE A 208 -7.98 4.50 11.28
N THR A 209 -6.90 3.77 10.98
CA THR A 209 -7.01 2.38 10.50
C THR A 209 -6.95 1.33 11.60
N ARG A 210 -6.34 1.64 12.75
CA ARG A 210 -6.03 0.67 13.82
C ARG A 210 -6.38 1.18 15.22
N GLY A 211 -6.97 2.37 15.34
CA GLY A 211 -7.35 2.94 16.63
C GLY A 211 -6.17 3.33 17.53
N LYS A 212 -4.98 3.58 16.95
CA LYS A 212 -3.83 4.07 17.71
C LYS A 212 -4.15 5.43 18.32
N GLU A 213 -3.74 5.65 19.58
CA GLU A 213 -3.82 6.97 20.20
C GLU A 213 -2.83 7.93 19.55
N ILE A 214 -3.26 9.16 19.32
CA ILE A 214 -2.44 10.24 18.76
C ILE A 214 -2.40 11.44 19.72
N ASN A 215 -1.38 12.26 19.55
CA ASN A 215 -1.34 13.56 20.23
C ASN A 215 -2.34 14.52 19.57
N LYS A 216 -3.47 14.77 20.23
CA LYS A 216 -4.53 15.67 19.76
C LYS A 216 -4.09 17.13 19.64
N ASP A 217 -3.01 17.56 20.34
CA ASP A 217 -2.45 18.91 20.19
C ASP A 217 -1.86 19.17 18.80
N LEU A 218 -1.62 18.12 18.02
CA LEU A 218 -1.17 18.21 16.63
C LEU A 218 -2.32 18.35 15.62
N VAL A 219 -3.57 18.20 16.05
CA VAL A 219 -4.74 18.35 15.17
C VAL A 219 -5.08 19.83 15.04
N THR A 220 -4.25 20.58 14.32
CA THR A 220 -4.38 22.03 14.14
C THR A 220 -4.25 22.44 12.66
N GLU A 221 -4.83 23.59 12.33
CA GLU A 221 -4.72 24.18 10.98
C GLU A 221 -3.26 24.47 10.61
N GLU A 222 -2.45 24.92 11.58
CA GLU A 222 -1.03 25.21 11.34
C GLU A 222 -0.25 23.94 11.01
N TYR A 223 -0.55 22.82 11.72
CA TYR A 223 0.15 21.55 11.50
C TYR A 223 -0.18 20.95 10.14
N ILE A 224 -1.46 20.92 9.75
CA ILE A 224 -1.84 20.43 8.43
C ILE A 224 -1.33 21.35 7.31
N ALA A 225 -1.37 22.67 7.48
CA ALA A 225 -0.83 23.62 6.49
C ALA A 225 0.70 23.43 6.31
N CYS A 226 1.42 23.13 7.40
CA CYS A 226 2.83 22.78 7.31
C CYS A 226 3.05 21.51 6.49
N TRP A 227 2.25 20.47 6.72
CA TRP A 227 2.36 19.21 5.97
C TRP A 227 1.95 19.35 4.52
N LEU A 228 0.92 20.10 4.19
CA LEU A 228 0.55 20.40 2.81
C LEU A 228 1.75 21.00 2.05
N LYS A 229 2.43 22.02 2.62
CA LYS A 229 3.63 22.62 2.02
C LYS A 229 4.75 21.60 1.82
N LYS A 230 5.00 20.73 2.81
CA LYS A 230 6.05 19.70 2.73
C LYS A 230 5.75 18.69 1.61
N ILE A 231 4.50 18.24 1.50
CA ILE A 231 4.13 17.25 0.48
C ILE A 231 4.10 17.87 -0.91
N HIS A 232 3.63 19.11 -1.08
CA HIS A 232 3.79 19.84 -2.33
C HIS A 232 5.27 19.97 -2.76
N SER A 233 6.17 20.26 -1.81
CA SER A 233 7.60 20.31 -2.11
C SER A 233 8.16 18.95 -2.51
N THR A 234 7.73 17.87 -1.84
CA THR A 234 8.11 16.49 -2.19
C THR A 234 7.62 16.12 -3.59
N LEU A 235 6.39 16.49 -3.90
CA LEU A 235 5.78 16.24 -5.21
C LEU A 235 6.48 17.01 -6.32
N SER A 236 6.91 18.25 -6.07
CA SER A 236 7.71 19.02 -7.00
C SER A 236 9.05 18.36 -7.32
N LEU A 237 9.73 17.79 -6.30
CA LEU A 237 10.95 16.99 -6.49
C LEU A 237 10.67 15.74 -7.32
N ALA A 238 9.56 15.05 -7.04
CA ALA A 238 9.16 13.84 -7.74
C ALA A 238 8.82 14.10 -9.21
N LEU A 239 8.09 15.17 -9.51
CA LEU A 239 7.78 15.59 -10.88
C LEU A 239 9.05 15.99 -11.66
N SER A 240 9.96 16.72 -11.02
CA SER A 240 11.26 17.03 -11.64
C SER A 240 12.07 15.76 -11.97
N LEU A 241 11.96 14.72 -11.15
CA LEU A 241 12.60 13.43 -11.43
C LEU A 241 12.02 12.77 -12.69
N CYS A 242 10.70 12.87 -12.92
CA CYS A 242 10.05 12.36 -14.14
C CYS A 242 10.51 13.06 -15.43
N GLU A 243 11.11 14.24 -15.36
CA GLU A 243 11.59 14.98 -16.52
C GLU A 243 13.03 14.62 -16.90
N VAL A 244 13.75 13.99 -15.99
CA VAL A 244 15.18 13.66 -16.17
C VAL A 244 15.38 12.19 -16.59
N ILE A 245 14.42 11.33 -16.25
CA ILE A 245 14.45 9.89 -16.55
C ILE A 245 13.54 9.57 -17.73
#